data_759765a07984bb28047568f6e419b53c
#
_entry.id   759765a07984bb28047568f6e419b53c
#
_cell.length_a   1.000
_cell.length_b   1.000
_cell.length_c   1.000
_cell.angle_alpha   90.00
_cell.angle_beta   90.00
_cell.angle_gamma   90.00
#
_symmetry.space_group_name_H-M   'P 1'
#
loop_
_entity.id
_entity.type
_entity.pdbx_description
1 polymer ?
#
loop_
_entity_poly.entity_id
_entity_poly.type
_entity_poly.pdbx_seq_one_letter_code
_entity_poly.pdbx_strand_id
1 'polypeptide(L)'
;GMGEYGSVHLTVVTGSEKMAELRKFFMASESHDPLYGAPAFIVVSAKPGTVGTLDAGAIIENMLLAAADLGLGTCFIAGCLLGTKDPAKLRSILQIPEGFEVKSGITLGHAADSAPAKTLTERFSCTRL
;
A
#
# COMPACT_ATOMS: atom_id res chain seq x y z
N GLY A 1 -6.51 -3.99 15.83
CA GLY A 1 -6.08 -3.95 17.23
C GLY A 1 -7.22 -3.81 18.22
N MET A 2 -6.91 -3.80 19.49
CA MET A 2 -7.88 -3.61 20.59
C MET A 2 -9.07 -4.59 20.59
N GLY A 3 -8.88 -5.82 20.08
CA GLY A 3 -9.94 -6.83 20.01
C GLY A 3 -11.01 -6.62 18.93
N GLU A 4 -10.91 -5.56 18.13
CA GLU A 4 -11.81 -5.32 17.01
C GLU A 4 -11.40 -6.12 15.78
N TYR A 5 -11.73 -7.39 15.75
CA TYR A 5 -11.55 -8.24 14.59
C TYR A 5 -12.48 -7.79 13.46
N GLY A 6 -11.98 -7.78 12.22
CA GLY A 6 -12.76 -7.32 11.05
C GLY A 6 -12.76 -5.80 10.85
N SER A 7 -11.87 -5.06 11.53
CA SER A 7 -11.67 -3.62 11.31
C SER A 7 -10.75 -3.31 10.11
N VAL A 8 -10.10 -4.32 9.54
CA VAL A 8 -9.20 -4.18 8.39
C VAL A 8 -9.65 -5.09 7.26
N HIS A 9 -9.52 -4.62 6.03
CA HIS A 9 -9.80 -5.35 4.80
C HIS A 9 -8.60 -5.24 3.86
N LEU A 10 -8.20 -6.36 3.25
CA LEU A 10 -7.14 -6.42 2.27
C LEU A 10 -7.74 -6.69 0.89
N THR A 11 -7.37 -5.86 -0.09
CA THR A 11 -7.64 -6.12 -1.49
C THR A 11 -6.35 -6.52 -2.18
N VAL A 12 -6.27 -7.74 -2.70
CA VAL A 12 -5.10 -8.25 -3.42
C VAL A 12 -5.40 -8.24 -4.93
N VAL A 13 -4.59 -7.52 -5.67
CA VAL A 13 -4.70 -7.40 -7.13
C VAL A 13 -3.48 -8.04 -7.78
N THR A 14 -3.70 -9.13 -8.55
CA THR A 14 -2.64 -9.87 -9.26
C THR A 14 -2.96 -10.07 -10.74
N GLY A 15 -4.20 -9.86 -11.15
CA GLY A 15 -4.60 -10.02 -12.55
C GLY A 15 -4.09 -8.88 -13.43
N SER A 16 -3.50 -9.22 -14.59
CA SER A 16 -2.92 -8.24 -15.53
C SER A 16 -3.91 -7.17 -15.98
N GLU A 17 -5.15 -7.56 -16.27
CA GLU A 17 -6.21 -6.63 -16.68
C GLU A 17 -6.56 -5.64 -15.57
N LYS A 18 -6.72 -6.12 -14.33
CA LYS A 18 -7.05 -5.28 -13.19
C LYS A 18 -5.87 -4.36 -12.82
N MET A 19 -4.65 -4.84 -12.91
CA MET A 19 -3.45 -4.01 -12.74
C MET A 19 -3.36 -2.92 -13.82
N ALA A 20 -3.69 -3.24 -15.08
CA ALA A 20 -3.73 -2.27 -16.17
C ALA A 20 -4.83 -1.21 -15.95
N GLU A 21 -6.01 -1.62 -15.47
CA GLU A 21 -7.10 -0.70 -15.11
C GLU A 21 -6.67 0.29 -14.02
N LEU A 22 -6.01 -0.20 -12.96
CA LEU A 22 -5.51 0.64 -11.88
C LEU A 22 -4.43 1.62 -12.36
N ARG A 23 -3.46 1.17 -13.16
CA ARG A 23 -2.46 2.05 -13.75
C ARG A 23 -3.11 3.15 -14.57
N LYS A 24 -4.02 2.79 -15.46
CA LYS A 24 -4.76 3.77 -16.28
C LYS A 24 -5.52 4.78 -15.42
N PHE A 25 -6.12 4.31 -14.33
CA PHE A 25 -6.83 5.19 -13.40
C PHE A 25 -5.87 6.20 -12.73
N PHE A 26 -4.73 5.74 -12.22
CA PHE A 26 -3.76 6.62 -11.56
C PHE A 26 -3.01 7.52 -12.53
N MET A 27 -2.59 7.02 -13.68
CA MET A 27 -1.86 7.78 -14.70
C MET A 27 -2.70 8.83 -15.42
N ALA A 28 -4.03 8.79 -15.32
CA ALA A 28 -4.87 9.85 -15.84
C ALA A 28 -4.58 11.24 -15.25
N SER A 29 -3.86 11.30 -14.13
CA SER A 29 -3.49 12.54 -13.44
C SER A 29 -1.97 12.72 -13.26
N GLU A 30 -1.14 11.74 -13.62
CA GLU A 30 0.31 11.73 -13.36
C GLU A 30 1.10 11.32 -14.61
N SER A 31 2.34 11.80 -14.71
CA SER A 31 3.23 11.52 -15.84
C SER A 31 4.01 10.20 -15.70
N HIS A 32 3.92 9.53 -14.56
CA HIS A 32 4.64 8.28 -14.27
C HIS A 32 3.69 7.23 -13.70
N ASP A 33 4.06 5.95 -13.82
CA ASP A 33 3.31 4.84 -13.22
C ASP A 33 3.59 4.78 -11.71
N PRO A 34 2.63 5.13 -10.83
CA PRO A 34 2.83 5.11 -9.40
C PRO A 34 2.89 3.69 -8.81
N LEU A 35 2.62 2.66 -9.61
CA LEU A 35 2.75 1.25 -9.23
C LEU A 35 4.05 0.61 -9.73
N TYR A 36 4.93 1.40 -10.36
CA TYR A 36 6.29 0.99 -10.77
C TYR A 36 6.36 -0.28 -11.63
N GLY A 37 5.36 -0.52 -12.47
CA GLY A 37 5.29 -1.72 -13.30
C GLY A 37 5.08 -3.04 -12.54
N ALA A 38 4.84 -3.00 -11.23
CA ALA A 38 4.72 -4.19 -10.41
C ALA A 38 3.57 -5.11 -10.85
N PRO A 39 3.74 -6.45 -10.82
CA PRO A 39 2.70 -7.40 -11.22
C PRO A 39 1.59 -7.59 -10.18
N ALA A 40 1.83 -7.18 -8.93
CA ALA A 40 0.86 -7.31 -7.84
C ALA A 40 0.78 -6.04 -6.98
N PHE A 41 -0.41 -5.80 -6.45
CA PHE A 41 -0.70 -4.67 -5.57
C PHE A 41 -1.62 -5.12 -4.44
N ILE A 42 -1.24 -4.85 -3.20
CA ILE A 42 -2.05 -5.13 -2.01
C ILE A 42 -2.46 -3.80 -1.39
N VAL A 43 -3.76 -3.57 -1.29
CA VAL A 43 -4.33 -2.38 -0.66
C VAL A 43 -4.88 -2.73 0.71
N VAL A 44 -4.51 -1.92 1.69
CA VAL A 44 -5.03 -2.00 3.05
C VAL A 44 -6.09 -0.94 3.23
N SER A 45 -7.28 -1.39 3.57
CA SER A 45 -8.41 -0.54 3.94
C SER A 45 -8.82 -0.84 5.39
N ALA A 46 -9.29 0.16 6.09
CA ALA A 46 -9.72 -0.01 7.48
C ALA A 46 -10.98 0.80 7.76
N LYS A 47 -11.71 0.42 8.80
CA LYS A 47 -12.78 1.26 9.33
C LYS A 47 -12.25 2.64 9.73
N PRO A 48 -13.07 3.69 9.63
CA PRO A 48 -12.66 5.04 10.03
C PRO A 48 -12.09 5.09 11.45
N GLY A 49 -11.15 5.99 11.67
CA GLY A 49 -10.59 6.26 13.00
C GLY A 49 -9.09 6.00 13.09
N THR A 50 -8.51 6.41 14.22
CA THR A 50 -7.07 6.38 14.47
C THR A 50 -6.53 4.94 14.54
N VAL A 51 -7.23 4.04 15.20
CA VAL A 51 -6.80 2.64 15.39
C VAL A 51 -6.65 1.93 14.04
N GLY A 52 -7.62 2.09 13.13
CA GLY A 52 -7.53 1.51 11.79
C GLY A 52 -6.33 2.03 11.00
N THR A 53 -5.94 3.28 11.19
CA THR A 53 -4.75 3.86 10.54
C THR A 53 -3.46 3.29 11.12
N LEU A 54 -3.38 3.13 12.44
CA LEU A 54 -2.22 2.50 13.11
C LEU A 54 -2.08 1.03 12.73
N ASP A 55 -3.19 0.29 12.72
CA ASP A 55 -3.21 -1.12 12.31
C ASP A 55 -2.75 -1.28 10.85
N ALA A 56 -3.19 -0.40 9.96
CA ALA A 56 -2.78 -0.43 8.57
C ALA A 56 -1.25 -0.26 8.41
N GLY A 57 -0.65 0.67 9.15
CA GLY A 57 0.81 0.86 9.16
C GLY A 57 1.56 -0.39 9.64
N ALA A 58 1.11 -0.99 10.74
CA ALA A 58 1.72 -2.21 11.30
C ALA A 58 1.59 -3.41 10.34
N ILE A 59 0.43 -3.58 9.69
CA ILE A 59 0.20 -4.64 8.72
C ILE A 59 1.13 -4.47 7.51
N ILE A 60 1.26 -3.24 7.01
CA ILE A 60 2.12 -2.96 5.86
C ILE A 60 3.57 -3.26 6.19
N GLU A 61 4.09 -2.83 7.33
CA GLU A 61 5.47 -3.12 7.71
C GLU A 61 5.72 -4.63 7.77
N ASN A 62 4.81 -5.40 8.37
CA ASN A 62 4.91 -6.86 8.38
C ASN A 62 4.92 -7.46 6.97
N MET A 63 4.12 -6.92 6.04
CA MET A 63 4.13 -7.39 4.65
C MET A 63 5.44 -7.03 3.93
N LEU A 64 6.01 -5.85 4.17
CA LEU A 64 7.29 -5.45 3.61
C LEU A 64 8.42 -6.36 4.09
N LEU A 65 8.47 -6.66 5.39
CA LEU A 65 9.46 -7.56 5.98
C LEU A 65 9.31 -8.99 5.46
N ALA A 66 8.09 -9.52 5.40
CA ALA A 66 7.84 -10.86 4.86
C ALA A 66 8.22 -10.96 3.39
N ALA A 67 7.94 -9.95 2.58
CA ALA A 67 8.34 -9.92 1.18
C ALA A 67 9.86 -9.89 1.02
N ALA A 68 10.57 -9.11 1.84
CA ALA A 68 12.03 -9.07 1.85
C ALA A 68 12.64 -10.43 2.21
N ASP A 69 12.09 -11.13 3.20
CA ASP A 69 12.51 -12.49 3.59
C ASP A 69 12.30 -13.51 2.44
N LEU A 70 11.25 -13.31 1.65
CA LEU A 70 10.96 -14.12 0.45
C LEU A 70 11.75 -13.69 -0.80
N GLY A 71 12.64 -12.71 -0.71
CA GLY A 71 13.41 -12.19 -1.83
C GLY A 71 12.60 -11.39 -2.85
N LEU A 72 11.44 -10.85 -2.44
CA LEU A 72 10.58 -10.02 -3.28
C LEU A 72 10.88 -8.53 -3.09
N GLY A 73 10.77 -7.78 -4.19
CA GLY A 73 10.81 -6.32 -4.18
C GLY A 73 9.43 -5.74 -3.83
N THR A 74 9.44 -4.67 -3.05
CA THR A 74 8.22 -3.97 -2.62
C THR A 74 8.40 -2.46 -2.66
N CYS A 75 7.29 -1.75 -2.80
CA CYS A 75 7.23 -0.31 -2.57
C CYS A 75 5.98 0.03 -1.77
N PHE A 76 6.15 0.84 -0.71
CA PHE A 76 5.03 1.41 0.05
C PHE A 76 4.32 2.47 -0.80
N ILE A 77 3.03 2.30 -1.01
CA ILE A 77 2.21 3.16 -1.85
C ILE A 77 1.15 3.88 -1.00
N ALA A 78 1.30 5.18 -0.87
CA ALA A 78 0.33 6.03 -0.18
C ALA A 78 -0.17 7.19 -1.06
N GLY A 79 0.73 7.87 -1.76
CA GLY A 79 0.44 9.12 -2.46
C GLY A 79 -0.73 9.03 -3.43
N CYS A 80 -0.71 8.12 -4.39
CA CYS A 80 -1.77 7.97 -5.38
C CYS A 80 -3.09 7.44 -4.79
N LEU A 81 -3.04 6.70 -3.69
CA LEU A 81 -4.23 6.21 -2.99
C LEU A 81 -4.93 7.32 -2.21
N LEU A 82 -4.18 8.06 -1.40
CA LEU A 82 -4.71 9.12 -0.54
C LEU A 82 -4.98 10.42 -1.29
N GLY A 83 -4.22 10.69 -2.35
CA GLY A 83 -4.35 11.87 -3.21
C GLY A 83 -5.30 11.70 -4.41
N THR A 84 -6.03 10.59 -4.49
CA THR A 84 -6.94 10.35 -5.63
C THR A 84 -8.03 11.42 -5.73
N LYS A 85 -8.30 11.88 -6.95
CA LYS A 85 -9.37 12.84 -7.25
C LYS A 85 -10.75 12.19 -7.33
N ASP A 86 -10.81 10.87 -7.44
CA ASP A 86 -12.07 10.11 -7.53
C ASP A 86 -12.04 8.89 -6.58
N PRO A 87 -12.21 9.12 -5.27
CA PRO A 87 -12.21 8.04 -4.27
C PRO A 87 -13.33 7.01 -4.50
N ALA A 88 -14.49 7.45 -5.01
CA ALA A 88 -15.62 6.57 -5.25
C ALA A 88 -15.30 5.55 -6.37
N LYS A 89 -14.70 6.01 -7.46
CA LYS A 89 -14.25 5.16 -8.56
C LYS A 89 -13.13 4.21 -8.11
N LEU A 90 -12.16 4.68 -7.33
CA LEU A 90 -11.11 3.84 -6.78
C LEU A 90 -11.69 2.72 -5.91
N ARG A 91 -12.66 3.03 -5.03
CA ARG A 91 -13.36 2.03 -4.22
C ARG A 91 -14.06 0.97 -5.08
N SER A 92 -14.70 1.40 -6.15
CA SER A 92 -15.37 0.49 -7.10
C SER A 92 -14.38 -0.43 -7.81
N ILE A 93 -13.26 0.11 -8.32
CA ILE A 93 -12.21 -0.67 -8.99
C ILE A 93 -11.63 -1.73 -8.03
N LEU A 94 -11.34 -1.33 -6.79
CA LEU A 94 -10.74 -2.18 -5.77
C LEU A 94 -11.75 -3.04 -5.01
N GLN A 95 -13.04 -2.88 -5.26
CA GLN A 95 -14.13 -3.58 -4.57
C GLN A 95 -14.03 -3.45 -3.03
N ILE A 96 -13.72 -2.25 -2.56
CA ILE A 96 -13.61 -1.98 -1.13
C ILE A 96 -15.01 -2.05 -0.49
N PRO A 97 -15.22 -2.86 0.56
CA PRO A 97 -16.51 -2.97 1.22
C PRO A 97 -17.00 -1.64 1.79
N GLU A 98 -18.32 -1.52 1.96
CA GLU A 98 -18.91 -0.36 2.61
C GLU A 98 -18.40 -0.22 4.05
N GLY A 99 -18.21 1.03 4.49
CA GLY A 99 -17.68 1.34 5.82
C GLY A 99 -16.16 1.23 5.96
N PHE A 100 -15.42 0.86 4.88
CA PHE A 100 -13.97 0.86 4.89
C PHE A 100 -13.41 2.04 4.09
N GLU A 101 -12.29 2.57 4.54
CA GLU A 101 -11.50 3.62 3.89
C GLU A 101 -10.15 3.05 3.46
N VAL A 102 -9.70 3.38 2.25
CA VAL A 102 -8.35 3.08 1.81
C VAL A 102 -7.34 3.82 2.70
N LYS A 103 -6.37 3.10 3.23
CA LYS A 103 -5.30 3.69 4.06
C LYS A 103 -3.99 3.79 3.31
N SER A 104 -3.52 2.69 2.75
CA SER A 104 -2.30 2.62 1.95
C SER A 104 -2.20 1.24 1.28
N GLY A 105 -1.07 0.96 0.63
CA GLY A 105 -0.85 -0.34 0.01
C GLY A 105 0.63 -0.59 -0.24
N ILE A 106 0.92 -1.77 -0.78
CA ILE A 106 2.25 -2.13 -1.26
C ILE A 106 2.17 -2.71 -2.66
N THR A 107 3.13 -2.38 -3.51
CA THR A 107 3.39 -3.16 -4.71
C THR A 107 4.30 -4.34 -4.39
N LEU A 108 4.17 -5.43 -5.14
CA LEU A 108 4.97 -6.63 -5.00
C LEU A 108 5.45 -7.11 -6.37
N GLY A 109 6.70 -7.59 -6.44
CA GLY A 109 7.26 -8.17 -7.65
C GLY A 109 8.70 -8.61 -7.42
N HIS A 110 9.33 -9.17 -8.46
CA HIS A 110 10.77 -9.38 -8.45
C HIS A 110 11.46 -8.06 -8.78
N ALA A 111 12.42 -7.65 -7.94
CA ALA A 111 13.20 -6.45 -8.22
C ALA A 111 14.05 -6.63 -9.48
N ALA A 112 14.05 -5.64 -10.38
CA ALA A 112 14.90 -5.67 -11.58
C ALA A 112 16.39 -5.54 -11.22
N ASP A 113 16.68 -4.76 -10.17
CA ASP A 113 18.03 -4.49 -9.69
C ASP A 113 18.11 -4.67 -8.17
N SER A 114 19.32 -4.97 -7.68
CA SER A 114 19.58 -4.95 -6.23
C SER A 114 19.64 -3.51 -5.74
N ALA A 115 18.88 -3.20 -4.71
CA ALA A 115 18.95 -1.88 -4.08
C ALA A 115 20.34 -1.70 -3.44
N PRO A 116 21.01 -0.54 -3.64
CA PRO A 116 22.26 -0.25 -2.97
C PRO A 116 22.06 -0.19 -1.45
N ALA A 117 23.07 -0.61 -0.70
CA ALA A 117 23.06 -0.47 0.76
C ALA A 117 22.86 1.02 1.13
N LYS A 118 21.88 1.27 1.99
CA LYS A 118 21.64 2.64 2.47
C LYS A 118 22.55 2.95 3.63
N THR A 119 23.16 4.13 3.60
CA THR A 119 23.80 4.69 4.78
C THR A 119 22.74 5.01 5.82
N LEU A 120 22.86 4.43 7.01
CA LEU A 120 21.95 4.74 8.12
C LEU A 120 22.26 6.17 8.59
N THR A 121 21.27 7.04 8.51
CA THR A 121 21.30 8.38 9.07
C THR A 121 20.30 8.46 10.21
N GLU A 122 20.65 9.18 11.29
CA GLU A 122 19.67 9.47 12.34
C GLU A 122 18.52 10.28 11.75
N ARG A 123 17.34 9.70 11.75
CA ARG A 123 16.11 10.34 11.25
C ARG A 123 15.11 10.68 12.36
N PHE A 124 15.44 10.32 13.58
CA PHE A 124 14.59 10.49 14.74
C PHE A 124 15.34 11.18 15.86
N SER A 125 14.67 12.07 16.57
CA SER A 125 15.13 12.51 17.88
C SER A 125 14.79 11.46 18.93
N CYS A 126 15.70 11.23 19.88
CA CYS A 126 15.49 10.30 20.99
C CYS A 126 15.86 11.01 22.30
N THR A 127 14.96 10.92 23.29
CA THR A 127 15.24 11.37 24.66
C THR A 127 15.37 10.13 25.53
N ARG A 128 16.46 10.05 26.28
CA ARG A 128 16.64 9.06 27.36
C ARG A 128 16.47 9.76 28.70
N LEU A 129 15.60 9.23 29.55
CA LEU A 129 15.34 9.71 30.91
C LEU A 129 16.00 8.80 31.92
#